data_e1dbba4c088b9a8429ca5f15134474e5
#
_entry.id   e1dbba4c088b9a8429ca5f15134474e5
#
_cell.length_a   1.000
_cell.length_b   1.000
_cell.length_c   1.000
_cell.angle_alpha   90.00
_cell.angle_beta   90.00
_cell.angle_gamma   90.00
#
_symmetry.space_group_name_H-M   'P 1'
#
loop_
_entity.id
_entity.type
_entity.pdbx_description
1 polymer ?
#
loop_
_entity_poly.entity_id
_entity_poly.type
_entity_poly.pdbx_seq_one_letter_code
_entity_poly.pdbx_strand_id
1 'polypeptide(L)'
;QLGAESDWRSANTESMKSTFTKEAGYDLIFEDGQQKQANQIRAIRTFIQQEVDYIVLAPVTETGWDTVLQEAKDAGIPVVLVDRGVTADPSLYVTHIFADALKEGANAFNWVDEYMTAEGKTPRAGGDQFQVAILEGTVGSSVAADRLQGFTDAMAESPNSGKYNVICSQTGEYTRAKGMEVMESFLKSDGDKIDILFSCNGDMALGAIQAIEAAGLKPGEDIVIVSIDAAKGEFNAMIEGKMNCAVEHTPNFGETLMETAKKIVAGEEVPATIELEEGIFPADIAEQEMPNRTY
;
A
#
# COMPACT_ATOMS: atom_id res chain seq x y z
N GLN A 1 -4.12 -13.73 -6.28
CA GLN A 1 -4.18 -12.27 -6.07
C GLN A 1 -5.54 -11.86 -5.51
N LEU A 2 -5.57 -10.72 -4.81
CA LEU A 2 -6.83 -10.24 -4.23
C LEU A 2 -7.72 -9.50 -5.26
N GLY A 3 -7.11 -8.85 -6.27
CA GLY A 3 -7.84 -8.10 -7.31
C GLY A 3 -6.89 -7.34 -8.23
N ALA A 4 -7.41 -6.28 -8.86
CA ALA A 4 -6.68 -5.32 -9.69
C ALA A 4 -7.20 -3.90 -9.38
N GLU A 5 -7.25 -3.54 -8.11
CA GLU A 5 -7.86 -2.32 -7.59
C GLU A 5 -7.04 -1.05 -7.81
N SER A 6 -5.74 -1.22 -8.08
CA SER A 6 -4.78 -0.12 -8.22
C SER A 6 -3.74 -0.40 -9.29
N ASP A 7 -3.06 0.65 -9.74
CA ASP A 7 -1.92 0.53 -10.66
C ASP A 7 -0.80 -0.30 -10.00
N TRP A 8 -0.56 -0.08 -8.69
CA TRP A 8 0.39 -0.88 -7.91
C TRP A 8 0.04 -2.38 -7.92
N ARG A 9 -1.22 -2.74 -7.66
CA ARG A 9 -1.65 -4.15 -7.64
C ARG A 9 -1.48 -4.81 -9.00
N SER A 10 -1.75 -4.08 -10.07
CA SER A 10 -1.53 -4.54 -11.44
C SER A 10 -0.05 -4.81 -11.71
N ALA A 11 0.84 -3.90 -11.27
CA ALA A 11 2.29 -4.07 -11.37
C ALA A 11 2.80 -5.25 -10.52
N ASN A 12 2.26 -5.44 -9.31
CA ASN A 12 2.60 -6.58 -8.45
C ASN A 12 2.20 -7.92 -9.09
N THR A 13 1.02 -7.99 -9.70
CA THR A 13 0.58 -9.16 -10.46
C THR A 13 1.50 -9.43 -11.65
N GLU A 14 1.91 -8.40 -12.39
CA GLU A 14 2.81 -8.53 -13.53
C GLU A 14 4.22 -8.97 -13.09
N SER A 15 4.73 -8.43 -11.98
CA SER A 15 6.00 -8.87 -11.39
C SER A 15 6.02 -10.37 -11.14
N MET A 16 4.95 -10.93 -10.59
CA MET A 16 4.85 -12.37 -10.36
C MET A 16 4.69 -13.15 -11.66
N LYS A 17 3.80 -12.74 -12.56
CA LYS A 17 3.55 -13.45 -13.83
C LYS A 17 4.77 -13.46 -14.76
N SER A 18 5.50 -12.37 -14.84
CA SER A 18 6.72 -12.28 -15.65
C SER A 18 7.87 -13.09 -15.08
N THR A 19 7.86 -13.37 -13.78
CA THR A 19 8.87 -14.18 -13.09
C THR A 19 8.57 -15.67 -13.19
N PHE A 20 7.32 -16.08 -12.94
CA PHE A 20 6.92 -17.50 -12.92
C PHE A 20 6.44 -17.97 -14.30
N THR A 21 7.36 -18.03 -15.26
CA THR A 21 7.07 -18.42 -16.63
C THR A 21 7.42 -19.89 -16.90
N LYS A 22 6.85 -20.45 -17.99
CA LYS A 22 7.20 -21.81 -18.43
C LYS A 22 8.67 -21.95 -18.83
N GLU A 23 9.25 -20.90 -19.40
CA GLU A 23 10.67 -20.84 -19.74
C GLU A 23 11.56 -20.89 -18.49
N ALA A 24 11.09 -20.32 -17.37
CA ALA A 24 11.75 -20.39 -16.08
C ALA A 24 11.48 -21.73 -15.34
N GLY A 25 10.67 -22.62 -15.92
CA GLY A 25 10.38 -23.95 -15.38
C GLY A 25 9.14 -24.01 -14.48
N TYR A 26 8.25 -23.03 -14.55
CA TYR A 26 7.03 -22.95 -13.74
C TYR A 26 5.77 -23.11 -14.58
N ASP A 27 4.76 -23.77 -14.02
CA ASP A 27 3.39 -23.80 -14.55
C ASP A 27 2.49 -22.99 -13.59
N LEU A 28 2.43 -21.67 -13.83
CA LEU A 28 1.71 -20.75 -12.96
C LEU A 28 0.20 -20.87 -13.17
N ILE A 29 -0.52 -21.20 -12.09
CA ILE A 29 -1.98 -21.14 -12.04
C ILE A 29 -2.34 -19.85 -11.28
N PHE A 30 -3.01 -18.94 -11.98
CA PHE A 30 -3.36 -17.62 -11.44
C PHE A 30 -4.88 -17.49 -11.26
N GLU A 31 -5.28 -17.04 -10.07
CA GLU A 31 -6.66 -16.70 -9.75
C GLU A 31 -6.77 -15.29 -9.21
N ASP A 32 -7.79 -14.57 -9.66
CA ASP A 32 -8.16 -13.24 -9.20
C ASP A 32 -9.34 -13.31 -8.23
N GLY A 33 -9.12 -12.87 -6.99
CA GLY A 33 -10.12 -12.86 -5.93
C GLY A 33 -11.25 -11.85 -6.14
N GLN A 34 -11.08 -10.89 -7.05
CA GLN A 34 -12.07 -9.83 -7.31
C GLN A 34 -12.51 -9.09 -6.03
N GLN A 35 -11.56 -8.80 -5.14
CA GLN A 35 -11.77 -8.17 -3.84
C GLN A 35 -12.71 -8.97 -2.90
N LYS A 36 -12.81 -10.29 -3.10
CA LYS A 36 -13.68 -11.16 -2.30
C LYS A 36 -12.90 -12.31 -1.69
N GLN A 37 -12.79 -12.32 -0.37
CA GLN A 37 -12.15 -13.41 0.38
C GLN A 37 -12.74 -14.79 0.01
N ALA A 38 -14.06 -14.88 -0.16
CA ALA A 38 -14.71 -16.13 -0.53
C ALA A 38 -14.21 -16.69 -1.87
N ASN A 39 -13.79 -15.84 -2.81
CA ASN A 39 -13.20 -16.28 -4.08
C ASN A 39 -11.79 -16.84 -3.83
N GLN A 40 -10.99 -16.17 -3.01
CA GLN A 40 -9.64 -16.63 -2.66
C GLN A 40 -9.69 -17.97 -1.91
N ILE A 41 -10.60 -18.13 -0.96
CA ILE A 41 -10.81 -19.42 -0.26
C ILE A 41 -11.16 -20.54 -1.24
N ARG A 42 -12.03 -20.28 -2.23
CA ARG A 42 -12.35 -21.26 -3.27
C ARG A 42 -11.14 -21.57 -4.15
N ALA A 43 -10.37 -20.57 -4.53
CA ALA A 43 -9.16 -20.75 -5.32
C ALA A 43 -8.14 -21.64 -4.58
N ILE A 44 -7.88 -21.39 -3.30
CA ILE A 44 -6.97 -22.20 -2.48
C ILE A 44 -7.44 -23.66 -2.46
N ARG A 45 -8.74 -23.93 -2.25
CA ARG A 45 -9.28 -25.30 -2.29
C ARG A 45 -9.15 -25.95 -3.67
N THR A 46 -9.26 -25.18 -4.75
CA THR A 46 -9.01 -25.66 -6.11
C THR A 46 -7.53 -26.02 -6.29
N PHE A 47 -6.62 -25.21 -5.80
CA PHE A 47 -5.17 -25.50 -5.84
C PHE A 47 -4.82 -26.74 -5.03
N ILE A 48 -5.43 -26.92 -3.86
CA ILE A 48 -5.28 -28.16 -3.05
C ILE A 48 -5.73 -29.39 -3.85
N GLN A 49 -6.87 -29.32 -4.53
CA GLN A 49 -7.37 -30.43 -5.38
C GLN A 49 -6.49 -30.70 -6.61
N GLN A 50 -5.78 -29.69 -7.10
CA GLN A 50 -4.82 -29.80 -8.20
C GLN A 50 -3.44 -30.26 -7.76
N GLU A 51 -3.22 -30.44 -6.44
CA GLU A 51 -1.97 -30.89 -5.87
C GLU A 51 -0.77 -30.00 -6.29
N VAL A 52 -0.94 -28.66 -6.25
CA VAL A 52 0.13 -27.73 -6.60
C VAL A 52 1.31 -27.83 -5.62
N ASP A 53 2.52 -27.48 -6.05
CA ASP A 53 3.73 -27.58 -5.24
C ASP A 53 3.75 -26.58 -4.07
N TYR A 54 3.16 -25.39 -4.26
CA TYR A 54 2.98 -24.37 -3.21
C TYR A 54 1.92 -23.34 -3.63
N ILE A 55 1.40 -22.61 -2.66
CA ILE A 55 0.40 -21.56 -2.86
C ILE A 55 0.98 -20.22 -2.43
N VAL A 56 0.77 -19.20 -3.25
CA VAL A 56 1.09 -17.79 -2.92
C VAL A 56 -0.21 -17.03 -2.71
N LEU A 57 -0.36 -16.39 -1.56
CA LEU A 57 -1.57 -15.67 -1.16
C LEU A 57 -1.28 -14.22 -0.81
N ALA A 58 -1.92 -13.29 -1.54
CA ALA A 58 -2.08 -11.89 -1.12
C ALA A 58 -3.52 -11.77 -0.57
N PRO A 59 -3.74 -11.75 0.76
CA PRO A 59 -5.10 -11.85 1.31
C PRO A 59 -5.88 -10.54 1.20
N VAL A 60 -7.19 -10.62 0.98
CA VAL A 60 -8.09 -9.43 0.97
C VAL A 60 -8.21 -8.83 2.36
N THR A 61 -8.38 -9.68 3.38
CA THR A 61 -8.56 -9.31 4.79
C THR A 61 -7.62 -10.09 5.68
N GLU A 62 -7.42 -9.63 6.92
CA GLU A 62 -6.54 -10.30 7.90
C GLU A 62 -7.15 -11.57 8.51
N THR A 63 -8.47 -11.61 8.67
CA THR A 63 -9.16 -12.65 9.45
C THR A 63 -9.86 -13.69 8.57
N GLY A 64 -10.16 -14.87 9.16
CA GLY A 64 -10.98 -15.91 8.53
C GLY A 64 -10.21 -16.87 7.62
N TRP A 65 -8.91 -16.99 7.80
CA TRP A 65 -8.03 -17.84 6.98
C TRP A 65 -7.69 -19.18 7.62
N ASP A 66 -7.86 -19.33 8.94
CA ASP A 66 -7.41 -20.48 9.72
C ASP A 66 -7.82 -21.82 9.10
N THR A 67 -9.10 -21.96 8.71
CA THR A 67 -9.63 -23.20 8.16
C THR A 67 -8.97 -23.58 6.85
N VAL A 68 -8.91 -22.66 5.88
CA VAL A 68 -8.38 -23.00 4.55
C VAL A 68 -6.87 -23.13 4.54
N LEU A 69 -6.15 -22.39 5.40
CA LEU A 69 -4.72 -22.57 5.59
C LEU A 69 -4.41 -23.91 6.27
N GLN A 70 -5.25 -24.34 7.23
CA GLN A 70 -5.13 -25.68 7.81
C GLN A 70 -5.40 -26.78 6.76
N GLU A 71 -6.41 -26.59 5.89
CA GLU A 71 -6.67 -27.53 4.77
C GLU A 71 -5.43 -27.66 3.85
N ALA A 72 -4.76 -26.55 3.52
CA ALA A 72 -3.53 -26.58 2.71
C ALA A 72 -2.38 -27.31 3.44
N LYS A 73 -2.20 -27.01 4.74
CA LYS A 73 -1.20 -27.67 5.58
C LYS A 73 -1.42 -29.18 5.70
N ASP A 74 -2.66 -29.61 5.90
CA ASP A 74 -3.03 -31.03 5.99
C ASP A 74 -2.81 -31.76 4.66
N ALA A 75 -2.93 -31.06 3.54
CA ALA A 75 -2.58 -31.57 2.21
C ALA A 75 -1.07 -31.56 1.93
N GLY A 76 -0.25 -31.02 2.84
CA GLY A 76 1.20 -30.91 2.67
C GLY A 76 1.64 -29.81 1.68
N ILE A 77 0.76 -28.88 1.36
CA ILE A 77 1.04 -27.78 0.42
C ILE A 77 1.44 -26.51 1.19
N PRO A 78 2.70 -26.05 1.06
CA PRO A 78 3.18 -24.85 1.73
C PRO A 78 2.48 -23.60 1.18
N VAL A 79 2.17 -22.65 2.08
CA VAL A 79 1.59 -21.35 1.73
C VAL A 79 2.61 -20.26 2.02
N VAL A 80 2.82 -19.36 1.07
CA VAL A 80 3.62 -18.14 1.21
C VAL A 80 2.66 -16.95 1.18
N LEU A 81 2.70 -16.11 2.22
CA LEU A 81 1.99 -14.85 2.22
C LEU A 81 2.81 -13.77 1.52
N VAL A 82 2.16 -12.90 0.77
CA VAL A 82 2.79 -11.77 0.10
C VAL A 82 1.99 -10.48 0.35
N ASP A 83 2.69 -9.38 0.56
CA ASP A 83 2.13 -8.05 0.80
C ASP A 83 1.35 -8.02 2.12
N ARG A 84 0.09 -8.40 2.13
CA ARG A 84 -0.79 -8.33 3.30
C ARG A 84 -0.63 -9.53 4.22
N GLY A 85 -0.70 -9.28 5.53
CA GLY A 85 -0.67 -10.31 6.56
C GLY A 85 -2.04 -10.89 6.92
N VAL A 86 -2.02 -11.92 7.76
CA VAL A 86 -3.21 -12.57 8.34
C VAL A 86 -3.06 -12.74 9.84
N THR A 87 -4.18 -12.83 10.57
CA THR A 87 -4.20 -13.11 12.01
C THR A 87 -4.21 -14.62 12.34
N ALA A 88 -4.16 -15.48 11.32
CA ALA A 88 -4.08 -16.92 11.48
C ALA A 88 -2.76 -17.35 12.17
N ASP A 89 -2.77 -18.54 12.79
CA ASP A 89 -1.58 -19.10 13.45
C ASP A 89 -0.38 -19.14 12.49
N PRO A 90 0.78 -18.57 12.83
CA PRO A 90 1.96 -18.54 11.97
C PRO A 90 2.45 -19.92 11.52
N SER A 91 2.10 -20.99 12.21
CA SER A 91 2.42 -22.34 11.79
C SER A 91 1.65 -22.82 10.56
N LEU A 92 0.66 -22.06 10.09
CA LEU A 92 -0.20 -22.39 8.93
C LEU A 92 0.37 -21.90 7.58
N TYR A 93 1.43 -21.11 7.61
CA TYR A 93 2.14 -20.64 6.41
C TYR A 93 3.65 -20.70 6.65
N VAL A 94 4.43 -20.70 5.57
CA VAL A 94 5.89 -20.90 5.65
C VAL A 94 6.61 -19.59 5.91
N THR A 95 6.22 -18.53 5.22
CA THR A 95 6.84 -17.20 5.32
C THR A 95 5.88 -16.12 4.85
N HIS A 96 6.14 -14.88 5.27
CA HIS A 96 5.47 -13.68 4.79
C HIS A 96 6.51 -12.75 4.16
N ILE A 97 6.38 -12.49 2.85
CA ILE A 97 7.17 -11.51 2.10
C ILE A 97 6.38 -10.22 2.07
N PHE A 98 6.91 -9.14 2.63
CA PHE A 98 6.17 -7.90 2.83
C PHE A 98 7.08 -6.67 2.80
N ALA A 99 6.47 -5.50 2.66
CA ALA A 99 7.06 -4.22 3.00
C ALA A 99 6.46 -3.72 4.32
N ASP A 100 7.24 -3.00 5.13
CA ASP A 100 6.81 -2.59 6.47
C ASP A 100 5.85 -1.40 6.41
N ALA A 101 4.55 -1.71 6.29
CA ALA A 101 3.49 -0.72 6.19
C ALA A 101 3.40 0.23 7.40
N LEU A 102 3.78 -0.24 8.60
CA LEU A 102 3.86 0.62 9.78
C LEU A 102 4.96 1.68 9.60
N LYS A 103 6.13 1.25 9.13
CA LYS A 103 7.25 2.13 8.82
C LYS A 103 6.95 3.10 7.67
N GLU A 104 6.22 2.65 6.63
CA GLU A 104 5.77 3.52 5.55
C GLU A 104 4.90 4.66 6.06
N GLY A 105 3.91 4.36 6.90
CA GLY A 105 3.06 5.38 7.53
C GLY A 105 3.86 6.35 8.38
N ALA A 106 4.78 5.85 9.20
CA ALA A 106 5.67 6.67 10.01
C ALA A 106 6.59 7.56 9.15
N ASN A 107 7.16 7.02 8.07
CA ASN A 107 7.99 7.76 7.13
C ASN A 107 7.20 8.88 6.44
N ALA A 108 5.94 8.63 6.07
CA ALA A 108 5.07 9.64 5.48
C ALA A 108 4.85 10.83 6.43
N PHE A 109 4.55 10.56 7.71
CA PHE A 109 4.40 11.65 8.68
C PHE A 109 5.72 12.37 8.97
N ASN A 110 6.80 11.66 9.19
CA ASN A 110 8.11 12.25 9.48
C ASN A 110 8.53 13.18 8.35
N TRP A 111 8.35 12.76 7.10
CA TRP A 111 8.61 13.64 5.97
C TRP A 111 7.72 14.90 5.98
N VAL A 112 6.42 14.75 6.29
CA VAL A 112 5.50 15.90 6.40
C VAL A 112 5.98 16.88 7.46
N ASP A 113 6.34 16.41 8.66
CA ASP A 113 6.77 17.26 9.78
C ASP A 113 8.06 18.03 9.44
N GLU A 114 9.03 17.35 8.82
CA GLU A 114 10.25 17.98 8.32
C GLU A 114 9.97 19.02 7.24
N TYR A 115 9.15 18.67 6.24
CA TYR A 115 8.79 19.55 5.12
C TYR A 115 8.05 20.80 5.59
N MET A 116 7.00 20.65 6.42
CA MET A 116 6.21 21.77 6.91
C MET A 116 7.07 22.74 7.75
N THR A 117 8.03 22.20 8.49
CA THR A 117 8.98 23.00 9.30
C THR A 117 10.01 23.70 8.41
N ALA A 118 10.62 22.99 7.45
CA ALA A 118 11.66 23.54 6.58
C ALA A 118 11.12 24.64 5.65
N GLU A 119 9.92 24.46 5.11
CA GLU A 119 9.25 25.43 4.23
C GLU A 119 8.58 26.58 5.00
N GLY A 120 8.59 26.55 6.34
CA GLY A 120 7.95 27.57 7.14
C GLY A 120 6.46 27.74 6.87
N LYS A 121 5.77 26.62 6.55
CA LYS A 121 4.34 26.61 6.25
C LYS A 121 3.52 27.11 7.44
N THR A 122 2.36 27.69 7.15
CA THR A 122 1.38 28.12 8.14
C THR A 122 0.00 27.60 7.79
N PRO A 123 -0.87 27.30 8.78
CA PRO A 123 -2.22 26.82 8.53
C PRO A 123 -3.02 27.78 7.64
N ARG A 124 -3.70 27.25 6.60
CA ARG A 124 -4.47 28.03 5.62
C ARG A 124 -5.64 28.79 6.25
N ALA A 125 -6.33 28.16 7.18
CA ALA A 125 -7.43 28.79 7.93
C ALA A 125 -6.96 29.72 9.06
N GLY A 126 -5.64 29.87 9.25
CA GLY A 126 -5.07 30.53 10.41
C GLY A 126 -5.06 29.64 11.65
N GLY A 127 -4.57 30.19 12.78
CA GLY A 127 -4.39 29.43 14.03
C GLY A 127 -3.02 28.75 14.10
N ASP A 128 -2.90 27.79 15.01
CA ASP A 128 -1.61 27.19 15.38
C ASP A 128 -1.48 25.71 14.93
N GLN A 129 -2.53 25.14 14.33
CA GLN A 129 -2.57 23.72 13.93
C GLN A 129 -2.86 23.54 12.46
N PHE A 130 -2.07 22.70 11.81
CA PHE A 130 -2.34 22.16 10.47
C PHE A 130 -3.46 21.13 10.52
N GLN A 131 -4.39 21.22 9.60
CA GLN A 131 -5.52 20.32 9.50
C GLN A 131 -5.20 19.21 8.51
N VAL A 132 -5.22 17.97 9.00
CA VAL A 132 -4.84 16.77 8.25
C VAL A 132 -6.09 16.01 7.81
N ALA A 133 -6.14 15.69 6.53
CA ALA A 133 -7.09 14.76 5.95
C ALA A 133 -6.39 13.43 5.64
N ILE A 134 -7.06 12.30 5.87
CA ILE A 134 -6.52 10.96 5.62
C ILE A 134 -7.44 10.17 4.69
N LEU A 135 -6.89 9.68 3.59
CA LEU A 135 -7.53 8.67 2.75
C LEU A 135 -6.99 7.29 3.13
N GLU A 136 -7.84 6.52 3.84
CA GLU A 136 -7.49 5.19 4.31
C GLU A 136 -7.65 4.14 3.21
N GLY A 137 -6.93 3.02 3.35
CA GLY A 137 -7.07 1.87 2.45
C GLY A 137 -8.32 1.03 2.70
N THR A 138 -8.35 -0.18 2.12
CA THR A 138 -9.46 -1.12 2.27
C THR A 138 -9.62 -1.58 3.71
N VAL A 139 -10.83 -1.47 4.23
CA VAL A 139 -11.16 -1.91 5.59
C VAL A 139 -10.87 -3.41 5.77
N GLY A 140 -10.19 -3.74 6.87
CA GLY A 140 -9.79 -5.12 7.20
C GLY A 140 -8.50 -5.60 6.51
N SER A 141 -7.81 -4.72 5.79
CA SER A 141 -6.46 -4.95 5.28
C SER A 141 -5.42 -4.62 6.35
N SER A 142 -4.45 -5.50 6.61
CA SER A 142 -3.32 -5.23 7.51
C SER A 142 -2.56 -3.98 7.08
N VAL A 143 -2.19 -3.89 5.81
CA VAL A 143 -1.46 -2.75 5.24
C VAL A 143 -2.21 -1.42 5.46
N ALA A 144 -3.55 -1.40 5.35
CA ALA A 144 -4.32 -0.18 5.61
C ALA A 144 -4.27 0.22 7.08
N ALA A 145 -4.40 -0.75 7.99
CA ALA A 145 -4.35 -0.51 9.43
C ALA A 145 -2.94 -0.04 9.86
N ASP A 146 -1.90 -0.71 9.39
CA ASP A 146 -0.51 -0.43 9.74
C ASP A 146 -0.06 0.94 9.22
N ARG A 147 -0.39 1.32 7.97
CA ARG A 147 -0.08 2.65 7.42
C ARG A 147 -0.74 3.77 8.22
N LEU A 148 -2.02 3.59 8.56
CA LEU A 148 -2.74 4.56 9.39
C LEU A 148 -2.13 4.66 10.79
N GLN A 149 -1.83 3.51 11.41
CA GLN A 149 -1.23 3.43 12.74
C GLN A 149 0.15 4.08 12.74
N GLY A 150 1.02 3.74 11.79
CA GLY A 150 2.36 4.31 11.69
C GLY A 150 2.35 5.83 11.52
N PHE A 151 1.46 6.35 10.66
CA PHE A 151 1.31 7.80 10.48
C PHE A 151 0.84 8.49 11.77
N THR A 152 -0.17 7.95 12.42
CA THR A 152 -0.75 8.57 13.64
C THR A 152 0.16 8.44 14.85
N ASP A 153 0.88 7.34 15.01
CA ASP A 153 1.84 7.15 16.09
C ASP A 153 3.02 8.10 15.93
N ALA A 154 3.61 8.19 14.74
CA ALA A 154 4.70 9.12 14.46
C ALA A 154 4.25 10.57 14.71
N MET A 155 3.01 10.91 14.32
CA MET A 155 2.43 12.23 14.61
C MET A 155 2.32 12.49 16.11
N ALA A 156 1.86 11.52 16.88
CA ALA A 156 1.70 11.65 18.34
C ALA A 156 3.04 11.74 19.08
N GLU A 157 4.06 11.05 18.57
CA GLU A 157 5.42 11.02 19.15
C GLU A 157 6.28 12.21 18.75
N SER A 158 5.91 12.95 17.69
CA SER A 158 6.67 14.12 17.23
C SER A 158 6.75 15.22 18.29
N PRO A 159 7.89 15.88 18.43
CA PRO A 159 8.00 17.13 19.22
C PRO A 159 7.03 18.23 18.75
N ASN A 160 6.57 18.15 17.51
CA ASN A 160 5.62 19.07 16.89
C ASN A 160 4.16 18.57 16.94
N SER A 161 3.85 17.47 17.66
CA SER A 161 2.51 16.84 17.70
C SER A 161 1.36 17.81 17.92
N GLY A 162 1.55 18.82 18.77
CA GLY A 162 0.54 19.87 19.04
C GLY A 162 0.21 20.76 17.82
N LYS A 163 1.00 20.70 16.75
CA LYS A 163 0.78 21.49 15.52
C LYS A 163 -0.11 20.75 14.49
N TYR A 164 -0.50 19.51 14.72
CA TYR A 164 -1.27 18.70 13.78
C TYR A 164 -2.59 18.25 14.37
N ASN A 165 -3.64 18.29 13.57
CA ASN A 165 -4.98 17.87 13.96
C ASN A 165 -5.65 17.10 12.81
N VAL A 166 -5.96 15.84 13.00
CA VAL A 166 -6.71 15.05 12.02
C VAL A 166 -8.19 15.44 12.09
N ILE A 167 -8.71 16.07 11.03
CA ILE A 167 -10.09 16.56 10.97
C ILE A 167 -11.02 15.64 10.19
N CYS A 168 -10.49 14.85 9.29
CA CYS A 168 -11.24 13.85 8.54
C CYS A 168 -10.35 12.66 8.16
N SER A 169 -10.94 11.47 8.25
CA SER A 169 -10.31 10.21 7.87
C SER A 169 -11.41 9.26 7.36
N GLN A 170 -11.22 8.69 6.16
CA GLN A 170 -12.19 7.78 5.56
C GLN A 170 -11.53 6.89 4.52
N THR A 171 -12.05 5.65 4.41
CA THR A 171 -11.57 4.70 3.40
C THR A 171 -11.93 5.13 1.98
N GLY A 172 -10.94 5.10 1.10
CA GLY A 172 -11.07 5.20 -0.35
C GLY A 172 -10.82 3.86 -1.05
N GLU A 173 -10.77 2.75 -0.29
CA GLU A 173 -10.70 1.38 -0.79
C GLU A 173 -9.53 1.11 -1.76
N TYR A 174 -8.46 1.90 -1.67
CA TYR A 174 -7.30 1.87 -2.57
C TYR A 174 -7.61 2.19 -4.05
N THR A 175 -8.80 2.73 -4.35
CA THR A 175 -9.18 3.02 -5.73
C THR A 175 -9.17 4.52 -6.03
N ARG A 176 -8.79 4.90 -7.26
CA ARG A 176 -8.75 6.29 -7.72
C ARG A 176 -10.13 6.95 -7.65
N ALA A 177 -11.17 6.23 -8.08
CA ALA A 177 -12.54 6.75 -8.08
C ALA A 177 -13.06 7.03 -6.67
N LYS A 178 -12.78 6.13 -5.71
CA LYS A 178 -13.18 6.34 -4.32
C LYS A 178 -12.33 7.40 -3.62
N GLY A 179 -11.04 7.46 -3.90
CA GLY A 179 -10.18 8.55 -3.42
C GLY A 179 -10.71 9.92 -3.84
N MET A 180 -11.13 10.06 -5.11
CA MET A 180 -11.78 11.27 -5.62
C MET A 180 -13.10 11.58 -4.88
N GLU A 181 -14.01 10.59 -4.78
CA GLU A 181 -15.32 10.76 -4.11
C GLU A 181 -15.17 11.20 -2.65
N VAL A 182 -14.27 10.54 -1.91
CA VAL A 182 -14.02 10.87 -0.49
C VAL A 182 -13.40 12.25 -0.35
N MET A 183 -12.41 12.59 -1.20
CA MET A 183 -11.81 13.92 -1.17
C MET A 183 -12.80 15.03 -1.53
N GLU A 184 -13.71 14.81 -2.50
CA GLU A 184 -14.80 15.74 -2.78
C GLU A 184 -15.68 15.98 -1.54
N SER A 185 -15.94 14.93 -0.76
CA SER A 185 -16.71 15.04 0.50
C SER A 185 -15.95 15.86 1.54
N PHE A 186 -14.66 15.61 1.72
CA PHE A 186 -13.80 16.38 2.62
C PHE A 186 -13.75 17.87 2.25
N LEU A 187 -13.58 18.15 0.94
CA LEU A 187 -13.54 19.53 0.44
C LEU A 187 -14.86 20.28 0.60
N LYS A 188 -15.99 19.58 0.56
CA LYS A 188 -17.31 20.19 0.79
C LYS A 188 -17.51 20.59 2.26
N SER A 189 -16.97 19.81 3.20
CA SER A 189 -17.12 20.06 4.64
C SER A 189 -16.06 21.01 5.18
N ASP A 190 -14.80 20.82 4.79
CA ASP A 190 -13.63 21.44 5.42
C ASP A 190 -12.56 21.92 4.41
N GLY A 191 -12.90 22.11 3.12
CA GLY A 191 -11.92 22.42 2.09
C GLY A 191 -11.16 23.72 2.26
N ASP A 192 -11.69 24.68 3.00
CA ASP A 192 -11.02 25.93 3.36
C ASP A 192 -9.96 25.75 4.46
N LYS A 193 -9.92 24.61 5.13
CA LYS A 193 -9.06 24.33 6.29
C LYS A 193 -7.97 23.30 6.02
N ILE A 194 -8.24 22.28 5.16
CA ILE A 194 -7.30 21.18 4.93
C ILE A 194 -5.96 21.70 4.45
N ASP A 195 -4.90 21.41 5.20
CA ASP A 195 -3.52 21.80 4.89
C ASP A 195 -2.72 20.62 4.32
N ILE A 196 -3.01 19.41 4.79
CA ILE A 196 -2.25 18.21 4.49
C ILE A 196 -3.22 17.08 4.12
N LEU A 197 -2.90 16.36 3.06
CA LEU A 197 -3.52 15.09 2.70
C LEU A 197 -2.48 13.97 2.84
N PHE A 198 -2.73 13.03 3.73
CA PHE A 198 -2.08 11.72 3.71
C PHE A 198 -2.98 10.73 2.97
N SER A 199 -2.47 10.11 1.92
CA SER A 199 -3.15 9.06 1.20
C SER A 199 -2.42 7.73 1.37
N CYS A 200 -3.13 6.71 1.87
CA CYS A 200 -2.56 5.38 2.08
C CYS A 200 -2.15 4.67 0.78
N ASN A 201 -2.43 5.23 -0.41
CA ASN A 201 -1.83 4.78 -1.66
C ASN A 201 -1.87 5.87 -2.75
N GLY A 202 -1.10 5.64 -3.82
CA GLY A 202 -0.97 6.56 -4.96
C GLY A 202 -2.25 6.75 -5.76
N ASP A 203 -3.01 5.69 -6.03
CA ASP A 203 -4.25 5.80 -6.81
C ASP A 203 -5.28 6.69 -6.15
N MET A 204 -5.49 6.57 -4.82
CA MET A 204 -6.39 7.48 -4.09
C MET A 204 -5.86 8.92 -4.11
N ALA A 205 -4.54 9.12 -3.97
CA ALA A 205 -3.92 10.45 -4.06
C ALA A 205 -4.15 11.09 -5.43
N LEU A 206 -3.98 10.33 -6.52
CA LEU A 206 -4.25 10.81 -7.88
C LEU A 206 -5.74 11.15 -8.10
N GLY A 207 -6.64 10.41 -7.48
CA GLY A 207 -8.07 10.75 -7.45
C GLY A 207 -8.35 12.02 -6.65
N ALA A 208 -7.71 12.17 -5.49
CA ALA A 208 -7.84 13.35 -4.64
C ALA A 208 -7.31 14.62 -5.32
N ILE A 209 -6.21 14.54 -6.07
CA ILE A 209 -5.67 15.64 -6.88
C ILE A 209 -6.75 16.18 -7.84
N GLN A 210 -7.50 15.30 -8.53
CA GLN A 210 -8.56 15.71 -9.43
C GLN A 210 -9.69 16.44 -8.68
N ALA A 211 -10.08 15.97 -7.50
CA ALA A 211 -11.08 16.61 -6.66
C ALA A 211 -10.63 17.99 -6.17
N ILE A 212 -9.36 18.13 -5.78
CA ILE A 212 -8.77 19.40 -5.32
C ILE A 212 -8.75 20.42 -6.45
N GLU A 213 -8.31 20.02 -7.66
CA GLU A 213 -8.33 20.88 -8.85
C GLU A 213 -9.77 21.30 -9.22
N ALA A 214 -10.73 20.36 -9.16
CA ALA A 214 -12.15 20.66 -9.44
C ALA A 214 -12.77 21.64 -8.43
N ALA A 215 -12.27 21.66 -7.19
CA ALA A 215 -12.66 22.62 -6.17
C ALA A 215 -11.98 23.99 -6.33
N GLY A 216 -11.12 24.17 -7.33
CA GLY A 216 -10.38 25.41 -7.59
C GLY A 216 -9.18 25.64 -6.69
N LEU A 217 -8.71 24.60 -5.99
CA LEU A 217 -7.51 24.61 -5.17
C LEU A 217 -6.34 24.03 -5.96
N LYS A 218 -5.14 24.33 -5.52
CA LYS A 218 -3.89 23.85 -6.11
C LYS A 218 -3.33 22.68 -5.29
N PRO A 219 -3.42 21.43 -5.77
CA PRO A 219 -2.77 20.31 -5.12
C PRO A 219 -1.25 20.54 -5.10
N GLY A 220 -0.58 20.13 -4.03
CA GLY A 220 0.84 20.34 -3.81
C GLY A 220 1.23 21.73 -3.29
N GLU A 221 0.42 22.76 -3.58
CA GLU A 221 0.64 24.14 -3.11
C GLU A 221 -0.28 24.50 -1.93
N ASP A 222 -1.61 24.47 -2.17
CA ASP A 222 -2.62 24.78 -1.15
C ASP A 222 -2.79 23.62 -0.16
N ILE A 223 -2.70 22.38 -0.64
CA ILE A 223 -2.76 21.18 0.19
C ILE A 223 -1.50 20.36 -0.09
N VAL A 224 -0.68 20.17 0.93
CA VAL A 224 0.51 19.31 0.87
C VAL A 224 0.05 17.86 0.79
N ILE A 225 0.54 17.11 -0.20
CA ILE A 225 0.11 15.73 -0.45
C ILE A 225 1.30 14.79 -0.29
N VAL A 226 1.15 13.81 0.59
CA VAL A 226 2.04 12.66 0.72
C VAL A 226 1.23 11.39 0.49
N SER A 227 1.80 10.46 -0.28
CA SER A 227 1.18 9.17 -0.56
C SER A 227 2.16 8.02 -0.38
N ILE A 228 1.64 6.81 -0.51
CA ILE A 228 2.44 5.58 -0.53
C ILE A 228 2.16 4.87 -1.85
N ASP A 229 3.14 4.19 -2.39
CA ASP A 229 3.36 3.31 -3.53
C ASP A 229 4.55 3.78 -4.37
N ALA A 230 4.71 5.08 -4.62
CA ALA A 230 5.74 5.67 -5.48
C ALA A 230 5.71 5.11 -6.92
N ALA A 231 4.51 4.93 -7.48
CA ALA A 231 4.30 4.54 -8.87
C ALA A 231 4.52 5.71 -9.85
N LYS A 232 4.68 5.43 -11.14
CA LYS A 232 4.87 6.45 -12.18
C LYS A 232 3.83 7.57 -12.17
N GLY A 233 2.56 7.24 -11.84
CA GLY A 233 1.50 8.24 -11.74
C GLY A 233 1.79 9.31 -10.69
N GLU A 234 2.32 8.90 -9.55
CA GLU A 234 2.71 9.79 -8.46
C GLU A 234 3.94 10.62 -8.83
N PHE A 235 4.95 9.99 -9.46
CA PHE A 235 6.12 10.72 -9.97
C PHE A 235 5.73 11.79 -10.99
N ASN A 236 4.80 11.49 -11.91
CA ASN A 236 4.28 12.50 -12.84
C ASN A 236 3.58 13.64 -12.08
N ALA A 237 2.76 13.33 -11.07
CA ALA A 237 2.10 14.34 -10.26
C ALA A 237 3.11 15.21 -9.47
N MET A 238 4.20 14.62 -8.97
CA MET A 238 5.29 15.36 -8.32
C MET A 238 6.01 16.28 -9.30
N ILE A 239 6.36 15.80 -10.49
CA ILE A 239 7.00 16.60 -11.55
C ILE A 239 6.10 17.76 -12.00
N GLU A 240 4.77 17.54 -12.02
CA GLU A 240 3.79 18.60 -12.32
C GLU A 240 3.55 19.57 -11.13
N GLY A 241 4.19 19.34 -9.99
CA GLY A 241 4.03 20.15 -8.77
C GLY A 241 2.70 19.93 -8.05
N LYS A 242 2.01 18.82 -8.30
CA LYS A 242 0.70 18.48 -7.75
C LYS A 242 0.75 17.53 -6.55
N MET A 243 1.91 16.99 -6.24
CA MET A 243 2.18 16.11 -5.10
C MET A 243 3.57 16.44 -4.55
N ASN A 244 3.78 16.23 -3.26
CA ASN A 244 4.99 16.67 -2.59
C ASN A 244 5.94 15.54 -2.24
N CYS A 245 5.41 14.34 -1.97
CA CYS A 245 6.21 13.17 -1.64
C CYS A 245 5.45 11.88 -1.91
N ALA A 246 6.19 10.84 -2.30
CA ALA A 246 5.73 9.47 -2.33
C ALA A 246 6.69 8.57 -1.52
N VAL A 247 6.16 7.83 -0.55
CA VAL A 247 6.86 6.74 0.13
C VAL A 247 6.72 5.48 -0.70
N GLU A 248 7.81 4.77 -0.93
CA GLU A 248 7.75 3.55 -1.75
C GLU A 248 7.01 2.43 -1.03
N HIS A 249 6.21 1.71 -1.78
CA HIS A 249 5.78 0.34 -1.53
C HIS A 249 6.06 -0.41 -2.81
N THR A 250 7.16 -1.17 -2.85
CA THR A 250 7.56 -1.82 -4.10
C THR A 250 6.60 -2.94 -4.51
N PRO A 251 6.13 -3.01 -5.77
CA PRO A 251 5.34 -4.15 -6.26
C PRO A 251 6.21 -5.31 -6.75
N ASN A 252 7.54 -5.17 -6.76
CA ASN A 252 8.48 -6.11 -7.36
C ASN A 252 8.78 -7.31 -6.45
N PHE A 253 7.77 -8.12 -6.15
CA PHE A 253 7.88 -9.30 -5.30
C PHE A 253 8.38 -10.56 -6.04
N GLY A 254 8.28 -10.58 -7.38
CA GLY A 254 8.49 -11.79 -8.17
C GLY A 254 9.82 -12.48 -7.94
N GLU A 255 10.93 -11.75 -7.97
CA GLU A 255 12.29 -12.32 -7.82
C GLU A 255 12.50 -12.91 -6.43
N THR A 256 12.20 -12.15 -5.37
CA THR A 256 12.30 -12.61 -3.97
C THR A 256 11.41 -13.82 -3.72
N LEU A 257 10.19 -13.80 -4.28
CA LEU A 257 9.26 -14.92 -4.18
C LEU A 257 9.79 -16.17 -4.89
N MET A 258 10.39 -16.02 -6.08
CA MET A 258 10.98 -17.15 -6.81
C MET A 258 12.16 -17.77 -6.07
N GLU A 259 13.05 -16.97 -5.50
CA GLU A 259 14.16 -17.47 -4.68
C GLU A 259 13.64 -18.20 -3.45
N THR A 260 12.62 -17.65 -2.79
CA THR A 260 11.97 -18.28 -1.63
C THR A 260 11.32 -19.60 -2.02
N ALA A 261 10.58 -19.64 -3.12
CA ALA A 261 9.94 -20.86 -3.62
C ALA A 261 10.95 -21.98 -3.93
N LYS A 262 12.09 -21.64 -4.56
CA LYS A 262 13.18 -22.62 -4.80
C LYS A 262 13.69 -23.24 -3.52
N LYS A 263 13.88 -22.45 -2.46
CA LYS A 263 14.31 -22.97 -1.13
C LYS A 263 13.26 -23.89 -0.53
N ILE A 264 11.98 -23.49 -0.58
CA ILE A 264 10.87 -24.31 -0.06
C ILE A 264 10.81 -25.67 -0.75
N VAL A 265 10.87 -25.68 -2.09
CA VAL A 265 10.84 -26.93 -2.87
C VAL A 265 12.08 -27.81 -2.63
N ALA A 266 13.24 -27.18 -2.36
CA ALA A 266 14.47 -27.90 -2.00
C ALA A 266 14.43 -28.43 -0.56
N GLY A 267 13.43 -28.11 0.26
CA GLY A 267 13.35 -28.48 1.67
C GLY A 267 14.32 -27.68 2.56
N GLU A 268 14.75 -26.52 2.08
CA GLU A 268 15.62 -25.61 2.84
C GLU A 268 14.79 -24.73 3.79
N GLU A 269 15.37 -24.32 4.89
CA GLU A 269 14.74 -23.37 5.80
C GLU A 269 14.68 -21.98 5.17
N VAL A 270 13.54 -21.30 5.34
CA VAL A 270 13.33 -19.90 4.97
C VAL A 270 12.97 -19.10 6.23
N PRO A 271 13.34 -17.81 6.30
CA PRO A 271 12.93 -16.96 7.43
C PRO A 271 11.39 -16.88 7.54
N ALA A 272 10.88 -16.70 8.75
CA ALA A 272 9.45 -16.53 8.97
C ALA A 272 8.89 -15.28 8.27
N THR A 273 9.72 -14.25 8.12
CA THR A 273 9.39 -13.00 7.42
C THR A 273 10.54 -12.58 6.52
N ILE A 274 10.22 -11.97 5.37
CA ILE A 274 11.18 -11.39 4.43
C ILE A 274 10.68 -9.98 4.12
N GLU A 275 11.36 -8.97 4.66
CA GLU A 275 11.06 -7.56 4.43
C GLU A 275 11.75 -7.08 3.15
N LEU A 276 11.02 -6.32 2.33
CA LEU A 276 11.55 -5.64 1.15
C LEU A 276 11.98 -4.22 1.53
N GLU A 277 13.10 -3.76 0.99
CA GLU A 277 13.60 -2.41 1.21
C GLU A 277 12.81 -1.41 0.37
N GLU A 278 12.59 -0.21 0.92
CA GLU A 278 11.79 0.84 0.33
C GLU A 278 12.41 2.22 0.53
N GLY A 279 12.07 3.14 -0.37
CA GLY A 279 12.58 4.50 -0.41
C GLY A 279 11.53 5.56 -0.05
N ILE A 280 12.01 6.79 0.12
CA ILE A 280 11.18 7.99 0.26
C ILE A 280 11.59 8.93 -0.87
N PHE A 281 10.62 9.40 -1.66
CA PHE A 281 10.85 10.22 -2.84
C PHE A 281 10.13 11.56 -2.72
N PRO A 282 10.82 12.61 -2.22
CA PRO A 282 10.33 13.97 -2.31
C PRO A 282 10.26 14.48 -3.77
N ALA A 283 9.40 15.46 -4.01
CA ALA A 283 9.16 15.98 -5.37
C ALA A 283 10.40 16.57 -6.06
N ASP A 284 11.35 17.09 -5.29
CA ASP A 284 12.58 17.71 -5.81
C ASP A 284 13.55 16.72 -6.49
N ILE A 285 13.43 15.43 -6.18
CA ILE A 285 14.21 14.37 -6.84
C ILE A 285 13.39 13.58 -7.87
N ALA A 286 12.11 13.88 -8.05
CA ALA A 286 11.20 13.06 -8.87
C ALA A 286 11.65 12.94 -10.35
N GLU A 287 12.11 14.03 -10.97
CA GLU A 287 12.63 13.98 -12.36
C GLU A 287 13.86 13.06 -12.49
N GLN A 288 14.74 13.08 -11.48
CA GLN A 288 15.95 12.26 -11.48
C GLN A 288 15.62 10.78 -11.31
N GLU A 289 14.63 10.46 -10.45
CA GLU A 289 14.27 9.08 -10.11
C GLU A 289 13.24 8.46 -11.08
N MET A 290 12.50 9.27 -11.83
CA MET A 290 11.50 8.78 -12.78
C MET A 290 12.02 7.70 -13.76
N PRO A 291 13.23 7.78 -14.34
CA PRO A 291 13.76 6.72 -15.21
C PRO A 291 13.93 5.36 -14.52
N ASN A 292 14.07 5.35 -13.21
CA ASN A 292 14.25 4.14 -12.40
C ASN A 292 12.91 3.47 -12.02
N ARG A 293 11.78 4.14 -12.25
CA ARG A 293 10.45 3.60 -11.95
C ARG A 293 10.00 2.63 -13.04
N THR A 294 9.74 1.39 -12.65
CA THR A 294 9.29 0.33 -13.60
C THR A 294 7.77 0.18 -13.63
N TYR A 295 7.07 0.75 -12.66
CA TYR A 295 5.62 0.61 -12.45
C TYR A 295 4.92 1.95 -12.27
#